data_79956a01bcf0a082d1e1d9ea49525fc1
#
_entry.id   79956a01bcf0a082d1e1d9ea49525fc1
#
_cell.length_a   1.000
_cell.length_b   1.000
_cell.length_c   1.000
_cell.angle_alpha   90.00
_cell.angle_beta   90.00
_cell.angle_gamma   90.00
#
_symmetry.space_group_name_H-M   'P 1'
#
loop_
_entity.id
_entity.type
_entity.pdbx_description
1 polymer ?
#
loop_
_entity_poly.entity_id
_entity_poly.type
_entity_poly.pdbx_seq_one_letter_code
_entity_poly.pdbx_strand_id
1 'polypeptide(L)'
;MSLSASTPYKADIWYWKSARTDPAGYADDKFQVYSARKIAKSLPLLSKNGSRFYLIRRGDSGNSAYQNRMLVEYAGDLTQAYNIQKPEGSRSDILAKGVWAEGVWRVEFMRKFDTGHGDDVIFKPGEAYQFGVSRFEIAGRDPDPKLEIPLFGSGEIGESLKLGFSE
;
A
#
# COMPACT_ATOMS: atom_id res chain seq x y z
N MET A 1 -10.52 10.92 10.13
CA MET A 1 -9.35 10.56 10.94
C MET A 1 -8.77 11.85 11.50
N SER A 2 -8.88 12.09 12.79
CA SER A 2 -8.26 13.25 13.42
C SER A 2 -6.91 12.82 13.96
N LEU A 3 -5.85 13.44 13.46
CA LEU A 3 -4.51 13.33 14.04
C LEU A 3 -4.52 14.08 15.38
N SER A 4 -4.97 13.44 16.44
CA SER A 4 -4.84 13.99 17.77
C SER A 4 -3.35 13.98 18.16
N ALA A 5 -2.91 15.05 18.75
CA ALA A 5 -1.54 15.53 18.76
C ALA A 5 -0.51 14.73 19.58
N SER A 6 -0.86 13.68 20.28
CA SER A 6 0.04 13.08 21.27
C SER A 6 0.77 11.82 20.82
N THR A 7 0.19 11.05 19.94
CA THR A 7 0.76 9.74 19.54
C THR A 7 0.82 9.62 18.03
N PRO A 8 1.95 9.20 17.44
CA PRO A 8 2.02 8.87 16.05
C PRO A 8 1.05 7.74 15.68
N TYR A 9 0.37 7.89 14.56
CA TYR A 9 -0.50 6.86 14.01
C TYR A 9 0.27 6.03 12.99
N LYS A 10 0.27 4.71 13.15
CA LYS A 10 0.88 3.77 12.21
C LYS A 10 -0.22 3.11 11.37
N ALA A 11 -0.03 3.06 10.08
CA ALA A 11 -0.86 2.33 9.14
C ALA A 11 -0.01 1.24 8.46
N ASP A 12 -0.53 0.05 8.43
CA ASP A 12 -0.07 -1.09 7.68
C ASP A 12 -0.70 -1.00 6.27
N ILE A 13 0.10 -1.12 5.21
CA ILE A 13 -0.29 -0.81 3.83
C ILE A 13 -0.04 -1.98 2.91
N TRP A 14 -1.07 -2.66 2.52
CA TRP A 14 -1.05 -3.75 1.55
C TRP A 14 -1.19 -3.20 0.14
N TYR A 15 -0.09 -3.17 -0.60
CA TYR A 15 -0.05 -2.51 -1.88
C TYR A 15 0.08 -3.50 -3.04
N TRP A 16 -1.04 -3.96 -3.54
CA TRP A 16 -1.09 -4.80 -4.74
C TRP A 16 -0.91 -3.96 -6.01
N LYS A 17 -0.20 -4.53 -6.97
CA LYS A 17 0.10 -3.91 -8.27
C LYS A 17 -0.01 -4.98 -9.35
N SER A 18 -0.95 -4.81 -10.30
CA SER A 18 -1.25 -5.79 -11.33
C SER A 18 -0.04 -6.21 -12.17
N ALA A 19 0.83 -5.26 -12.54
CA ALA A 19 2.00 -5.54 -13.40
C ALA A 19 3.30 -5.86 -12.64
N ARG A 20 3.35 -5.71 -11.31
CA ARG A 20 4.60 -5.80 -10.55
C ARG A 20 4.58 -6.85 -9.46
N THR A 21 3.58 -6.82 -8.59
CA THR A 21 3.51 -7.74 -7.46
C THR A 21 2.59 -8.93 -7.75
N ASP A 22 1.54 -8.75 -8.54
CA ASP A 22 0.62 -9.83 -8.92
C ASP A 22 1.30 -10.99 -9.66
N PRO A 23 2.24 -10.76 -10.60
CA PRO A 23 2.94 -11.88 -11.24
C PRO A 23 3.74 -12.75 -10.27
N ALA A 24 4.19 -12.19 -9.15
CA ALA A 24 4.87 -12.93 -8.09
C ALA A 24 3.89 -13.62 -7.12
N GLY A 25 2.59 -13.29 -7.16
CA GLY A 25 1.59 -13.79 -6.22
C GLY A 25 1.59 -13.07 -4.86
N TYR A 26 2.05 -11.83 -4.81
CA TYR A 26 2.19 -11.05 -3.56
C TYR A 26 1.60 -9.65 -3.69
N ALA A 27 1.37 -9.00 -2.55
CA ALA A 27 1.29 -7.55 -2.43
C ALA A 27 2.62 -7.02 -1.85
N ASP A 28 2.91 -5.75 -2.10
CA ASP A 28 4.08 -5.08 -1.55
C ASP A 28 3.71 -4.58 -0.15
N ASP A 29 4.36 -5.12 0.86
CA ASP A 29 4.10 -4.76 2.25
C ASP A 29 4.86 -3.50 2.64
N LYS A 30 4.16 -2.56 3.29
CA LYS A 30 4.67 -1.24 3.64
C LYS A 30 4.00 -0.71 4.88
N PHE A 31 4.66 0.19 5.55
CA PHE A 31 4.05 0.96 6.61
C PHE A 31 4.14 2.47 6.39
N GLN A 32 3.23 3.18 7.00
CA GLN A 32 3.23 4.64 7.07
C GLN A 32 3.04 5.07 8.52
N VAL A 33 3.81 6.08 8.94
CA VAL A 33 3.63 6.69 10.25
C VAL A 33 3.25 8.14 10.06
N TYR A 34 2.10 8.51 10.60
CA TYR A 34 1.60 9.88 10.61
C TYR A 34 1.80 10.49 11.99
N SER A 35 2.30 11.72 12.04
CA SER A 35 2.51 12.44 13.28
C SER A 35 2.19 13.91 13.14
N ALA A 36 1.57 14.50 14.15
CA ALA A 36 1.39 15.96 14.25
C ALA A 36 2.71 16.67 14.63
N ARG A 37 3.69 15.93 15.18
CA ARG A 37 5.01 16.45 15.55
C ARG A 37 6.08 15.88 14.62
N LYS A 38 7.12 16.67 14.37
CA LYS A 38 8.28 16.22 13.61
C LYS A 38 8.93 15.01 14.28
N ILE A 39 9.11 13.94 13.52
CA ILE A 39 9.88 12.76 13.90
C ILE A 39 11.06 12.59 12.93
N ALA A 40 12.09 11.89 13.37
CA ALA A 40 13.29 11.68 12.56
C ALA A 40 12.96 11.04 11.22
N LYS A 41 13.55 11.53 10.14
CA LYS A 41 13.38 11.04 8.76
C LYS A 41 11.95 11.13 8.21
N SER A 42 11.08 11.98 8.80
CA SER A 42 9.75 12.25 8.30
C SER A 42 9.73 13.37 7.27
N LEU A 43 8.78 13.30 6.34
CA LEU A 43 8.49 14.33 5.34
C LEU A 43 7.41 15.27 5.89
N PRO A 44 7.60 16.60 5.86
CA PRO A 44 6.53 17.53 6.19
C PRO A 44 5.50 17.58 5.06
N LEU A 45 4.24 17.51 5.42
CA LEU A 45 3.10 17.63 4.52
C LEU A 45 2.14 18.69 5.05
N LEU A 46 1.40 19.33 4.14
CA LEU A 46 0.32 20.25 4.47
C LEU A 46 -1.02 19.60 4.11
N SER A 47 -1.95 19.65 5.03
CA SER A 47 -3.33 19.28 4.74
C SER A 47 -4.06 20.40 3.98
N LYS A 48 -5.22 20.09 3.40
CA LYS A 48 -6.03 21.10 2.68
C LYS A 48 -6.41 22.31 3.54
N ASN A 49 -6.52 22.15 4.84
CA ASN A 49 -6.82 23.23 5.78
C ASN A 49 -5.56 23.96 6.31
N GLY A 50 -4.38 23.69 5.72
CA GLY A 50 -3.12 24.33 6.10
C GLY A 50 -2.41 23.73 7.33
N SER A 51 -2.99 22.73 7.99
CA SER A 51 -2.33 22.08 9.12
C SER A 51 -1.12 21.26 8.66
N ARG A 52 -0.02 21.39 9.37
CA ARG A 52 1.20 20.63 9.09
C ARG A 52 1.18 19.30 9.81
N PHE A 53 1.56 18.25 9.10
CA PHE A 53 1.81 16.93 9.67
C PHE A 53 3.07 16.31 9.06
N TYR A 54 3.52 15.22 9.63
CA TYR A 54 4.76 14.56 9.25
C TYR A 54 4.49 13.11 8.92
N LEU A 55 5.06 12.65 7.81
CA LEU A 55 4.85 11.32 7.27
C LEU A 55 6.18 10.57 7.15
N ILE A 56 6.23 9.35 7.68
CA ILE A 56 7.19 8.33 7.27
C ILE A 56 6.45 7.36 6.37
N ARG A 57 7.04 7.04 5.23
CA ARG A 57 6.56 6.03 4.28
C ARG A 57 7.72 5.12 3.93
N ARG A 58 7.61 3.83 4.24
CA ARG A 58 8.67 2.85 3.98
C ARG A 58 8.08 1.53 3.50
N GLY A 59 8.87 0.80 2.69
CA GLY A 59 8.69 -0.65 2.54
C GLY A 59 9.14 -1.34 3.82
N ASP A 60 8.53 -2.46 4.12
CA ASP A 60 8.92 -3.28 5.25
C ASP A 60 10.26 -3.97 4.99
N SER A 61 10.81 -4.64 5.99
CA SER A 61 12.13 -5.25 5.90
C SER A 61 12.16 -6.41 4.90
N GLY A 62 13.22 -6.49 4.11
CA GLY A 62 13.42 -7.55 3.14
C GLY A 62 13.38 -7.09 1.68
N ASN A 63 13.35 -8.04 0.77
CA ASN A 63 13.34 -7.82 -0.68
C ASN A 63 11.91 -7.74 -1.22
N SER A 64 11.65 -6.81 -2.13
CA SER A 64 10.33 -6.69 -2.76
C SER A 64 10.11 -7.79 -3.82
N ALA A 65 8.85 -7.97 -4.22
CA ALA A 65 8.47 -8.92 -5.27
C ALA A 65 8.96 -8.54 -6.68
N TYR A 66 9.56 -7.38 -6.84
CA TYR A 66 10.11 -6.91 -8.11
C TYR A 66 11.25 -5.93 -7.91
N GLN A 67 12.06 -5.81 -8.95
CA GLN A 67 13.08 -4.76 -9.09
C GLN A 67 12.85 -4.01 -10.41
N ASN A 68 13.10 -2.72 -10.41
CA ASN A 68 13.10 -1.95 -11.65
C ASN A 68 14.27 -2.43 -12.51
N ARG A 69 13.99 -2.71 -13.77
CA ARG A 69 15.01 -3.05 -14.75
C ARG A 69 15.43 -1.77 -15.48
N MET A 70 16.68 -1.38 -15.31
CA MET A 70 17.28 -0.33 -16.13
C MET A 70 18.10 -1.01 -17.22
N LEU A 71 17.70 -0.81 -18.47
CA LEU A 71 18.44 -1.31 -19.63
C LEU A 71 19.37 -0.23 -20.12
N VAL A 72 20.62 -0.60 -20.35
CA VAL A 72 21.63 0.27 -20.99
C VAL A 72 21.50 0.15 -22.50
N GLU A 73 21.22 -1.06 -22.99
CA GLU A 73 20.98 -1.36 -24.39
C GLU A 73 19.81 -2.33 -24.52
N TYR A 74 19.03 -2.19 -25.57
CA TYR A 74 17.97 -3.13 -25.91
C TYR A 74 17.80 -3.23 -27.41
N ALA A 75 17.41 -4.42 -27.87
CA ALA A 75 17.07 -4.68 -29.26
C ALA A 75 15.61 -5.14 -29.33
N GLY A 76 14.84 -4.60 -30.29
CA GLY A 76 13.43 -4.90 -30.48
C GLY A 76 12.50 -3.86 -29.87
N ASP A 77 11.20 -4.07 -30.06
CA ASP A 77 10.13 -3.09 -29.74
C ASP A 77 9.56 -3.26 -28.34
N LEU A 78 9.93 -4.33 -27.63
CA LEU A 78 9.41 -4.64 -26.32
C LEU A 78 10.57 -4.83 -25.31
N THR A 79 10.39 -4.23 -24.15
CA THR A 79 11.31 -4.41 -23.05
C THR A 79 10.58 -4.65 -21.74
N GLN A 80 11.13 -5.51 -20.92
CA GLN A 80 10.61 -5.79 -19.59
C GLN A 80 11.05 -4.69 -18.62
N ALA A 81 10.07 -3.96 -18.05
CA ALA A 81 10.34 -2.87 -17.11
C ALA A 81 10.71 -3.36 -15.69
N TYR A 82 10.38 -4.61 -15.36
CA TYR A 82 10.57 -5.16 -14.02
C TYR A 82 11.12 -6.57 -14.08
N ASN A 83 12.07 -6.86 -13.18
CA ASN A 83 12.44 -8.24 -12.86
C ASN A 83 11.54 -8.69 -11.71
N ILE A 84 10.74 -9.72 -11.94
CA ILE A 84 9.88 -10.34 -10.93
C ILE A 84 10.72 -11.34 -10.13
N GLN A 85 10.57 -11.31 -8.83
CA GLN A 85 11.29 -12.19 -7.90
C GLN A 85 10.39 -12.54 -6.70
N LYS A 86 10.76 -13.60 -5.98
CA LYS A 86 10.12 -13.92 -4.71
C LYS A 86 10.52 -12.87 -3.66
N PRO A 87 9.57 -12.22 -2.97
CA PRO A 87 9.90 -11.32 -1.88
C PRO A 87 10.44 -12.10 -0.67
N GLU A 88 11.12 -11.40 0.24
CA GLU A 88 11.71 -11.97 1.44
C GLU A 88 11.48 -11.06 2.65
N GLY A 89 11.57 -11.65 3.85
CA GLY A 89 11.36 -10.93 5.10
C GLY A 89 9.91 -10.48 5.25
N SER A 90 9.68 -9.43 6.03
CA SER A 90 8.36 -8.84 6.28
C SER A 90 7.63 -8.44 4.98
N ARG A 91 8.36 -8.06 3.94
CA ARG A 91 7.78 -7.76 2.62
C ARG A 91 7.13 -8.94 1.91
N SER A 92 7.28 -10.16 2.41
CA SER A 92 6.66 -11.38 1.86
C SER A 92 5.41 -11.83 2.61
N ASP A 93 4.93 -11.07 3.58
CA ASP A 93 3.87 -11.50 4.49
C ASP A 93 2.49 -11.54 3.84
N ILE A 94 2.29 -10.79 2.75
CA ILE A 94 1.00 -10.66 2.09
C ILE A 94 1.02 -11.40 0.75
N LEU A 95 0.36 -12.56 0.70
CA LEU A 95 0.03 -13.20 -0.56
C LEU A 95 -1.15 -12.45 -1.20
N ALA A 96 -1.10 -12.23 -2.50
CA ALA A 96 -2.18 -11.58 -3.21
C ALA A 96 -2.26 -12.04 -4.67
N LYS A 97 -3.49 -12.19 -5.17
CA LYS A 97 -3.75 -12.51 -6.56
C LYS A 97 -4.93 -11.72 -7.08
N GLY A 98 -4.77 -11.12 -8.25
CA GLY A 98 -5.82 -10.41 -8.95
C GLY A 98 -6.25 -11.13 -10.22
N VAL A 99 -7.54 -11.05 -10.54
CA VAL A 99 -8.12 -11.49 -11.79
C VAL A 99 -8.90 -10.35 -12.40
N TRP A 100 -8.60 -10.04 -13.66
CA TRP A 100 -9.36 -9.09 -14.46
C TRP A 100 -10.41 -9.83 -15.29
N ALA A 101 -11.68 -9.49 -15.12
CA ALA A 101 -12.76 -10.00 -15.93
C ALA A 101 -13.89 -8.96 -16.05
N GLU A 102 -14.44 -8.81 -17.25
CA GLU A 102 -15.61 -7.97 -17.52
C GLU A 102 -15.48 -6.51 -17.03
N GLY A 103 -14.27 -5.92 -17.19
CA GLY A 103 -14.02 -4.55 -16.78
C GLY A 103 -13.79 -4.37 -15.26
N VAL A 104 -13.66 -5.46 -14.50
CA VAL A 104 -13.50 -5.46 -13.04
C VAL A 104 -12.28 -6.25 -12.61
N TRP A 105 -11.52 -5.69 -11.67
CA TRP A 105 -10.51 -6.41 -10.91
C TRP A 105 -11.15 -7.07 -9.68
N ARG A 106 -10.89 -8.35 -9.51
CA ARG A 106 -11.11 -9.07 -8.24
C ARG A 106 -9.74 -9.40 -7.68
N VAL A 107 -9.46 -8.94 -6.47
CA VAL A 107 -8.15 -9.13 -5.83
C VAL A 107 -8.38 -9.78 -4.47
N GLU A 108 -7.72 -10.90 -4.26
CA GLU A 108 -7.71 -11.58 -2.97
C GLU A 108 -6.38 -11.33 -2.26
N PHE A 109 -6.45 -11.14 -0.96
CA PHE A 109 -5.30 -10.99 -0.08
C PHE A 109 -5.34 -12.05 1.01
N MET A 110 -4.19 -12.57 1.36
CA MET A 110 -4.04 -13.51 2.46
C MET A 110 -2.81 -13.15 3.28
N ARG A 111 -2.98 -13.04 4.60
CA ARG A 111 -1.90 -12.80 5.54
C ARG A 111 -2.19 -13.55 6.86
N LYS A 112 -1.15 -13.94 7.57
CA LYS A 112 -1.29 -14.42 8.95
C LYS A 112 -1.81 -13.30 9.86
N PHE A 113 -2.56 -13.64 10.88
CA PHE A 113 -3.02 -12.68 11.89
C PHE A 113 -1.85 -12.07 12.65
N ASP A 114 -0.85 -12.87 12.97
CA ASP A 114 0.45 -12.44 13.49
C ASP A 114 1.53 -12.94 12.53
N THR A 115 2.26 -12.01 11.94
CA THR A 115 3.37 -12.29 11.02
C THR A 115 4.68 -12.53 11.78
N GLY A 116 4.75 -12.11 13.04
CA GLY A 116 5.95 -12.07 13.83
C GLY A 116 6.84 -10.84 13.56
N HIS A 117 6.42 -9.95 12.65
CA HIS A 117 7.15 -8.74 12.32
C HIS A 117 6.55 -7.49 13.00
N GLY A 118 7.40 -6.65 13.58
CA GLY A 118 6.96 -5.49 14.37
C GLY A 118 6.49 -4.29 13.52
N ASP A 119 6.65 -4.36 12.20
CA ASP A 119 6.16 -3.37 11.22
C ASP A 119 4.70 -3.62 10.82
N ASP A 120 4.13 -4.77 11.15
CA ASP A 120 2.75 -5.15 10.88
C ASP A 120 1.77 -4.86 12.01
N VAL A 121 0.49 -4.86 11.65
CA VAL A 121 -0.62 -4.90 12.60
C VAL A 121 -0.94 -6.36 12.93
N ILE A 122 -0.92 -6.72 14.20
CA ILE A 122 -1.38 -8.03 14.67
C ILE A 122 -2.91 -7.99 14.73
N PHE A 123 -3.57 -8.91 14.02
CA PHE A 123 -5.00 -9.09 14.09
C PHE A 123 -5.37 -10.12 15.17
N LYS A 124 -6.46 -9.85 15.87
CA LYS A 124 -6.99 -10.74 16.89
C LYS A 124 -8.45 -11.03 16.62
N PRO A 125 -8.91 -12.29 16.73
CA PRO A 125 -10.31 -12.61 16.69
C PRO A 125 -11.12 -11.79 17.70
N GLY A 126 -12.33 -11.39 17.35
CA GLY A 126 -13.18 -10.56 18.20
C GLY A 126 -12.84 -9.07 18.24
N GLU A 127 -11.70 -8.64 17.70
CA GLU A 127 -11.35 -7.22 17.60
C GLU A 127 -11.76 -6.62 16.26
N ALA A 128 -11.99 -5.32 16.24
CA ALA A 128 -12.31 -4.56 15.03
C ALA A 128 -11.21 -3.53 14.71
N TYR A 129 -10.81 -3.50 13.45
CA TYR A 129 -9.76 -2.63 12.94
C TYR A 129 -10.34 -1.63 11.95
N GLN A 130 -9.83 -0.41 11.98
CA GLN A 130 -10.15 0.55 10.93
C GLN A 130 -9.29 0.27 9.71
N PHE A 131 -9.92 0.28 8.52
CA PHE A 131 -9.19 0.20 7.28
C PHE A 131 -9.76 1.13 6.21
N GLY A 132 -9.02 1.31 5.15
CA GLY A 132 -9.43 2.07 3.98
C GLY A 132 -8.88 1.43 2.72
N VAL A 133 -9.53 1.68 1.61
CA VAL A 133 -9.11 1.20 0.29
C VAL A 133 -8.83 2.41 -0.58
N SER A 134 -7.72 2.38 -1.32
CA SER A 134 -7.47 3.37 -2.37
C SER A 134 -7.06 2.67 -3.66
N ARG A 135 -7.52 3.23 -4.78
CA ARG A 135 -7.23 2.74 -6.11
C ARG A 135 -6.45 3.79 -6.90
N PHE A 136 -5.46 3.33 -7.64
CA PHE A 136 -4.67 4.15 -8.54
C PHE A 136 -4.74 3.56 -9.93
N GLU A 137 -5.16 4.34 -10.91
CA GLU A 137 -5.08 4.01 -12.32
C GLU A 137 -3.97 4.83 -12.95
N ILE A 138 -2.85 4.18 -13.28
CA ILE A 138 -1.68 4.88 -13.84
C ILE A 138 -1.36 4.39 -15.25
N ALA A 139 -2.06 3.36 -15.75
CA ALA A 139 -1.67 2.70 -16.98
C ALA A 139 -2.22 3.39 -18.21
N GLY A 140 -1.32 3.80 -19.08
CA GLY A 140 -1.60 4.01 -20.51
C GLY A 140 -2.28 5.31 -20.90
N ARG A 141 -2.47 6.25 -20.00
CA ARG A 141 -3.00 7.59 -20.31
C ARG A 141 -2.26 8.68 -19.57
N ASP A 142 -2.34 9.86 -20.09
CA ASP A 142 -1.87 11.07 -19.42
C ASP A 142 -2.90 11.46 -18.35
N PRO A 143 -2.64 11.21 -17.06
CA PRO A 143 -3.61 11.46 -16.01
C PRO A 143 -3.83 12.96 -15.84
N ASP A 144 -5.08 13.41 -15.84
CA ASP A 144 -5.39 14.77 -15.43
C ASP A 144 -5.19 14.90 -13.91
N PRO A 145 -4.14 15.59 -13.46
CA PRO A 145 -3.86 15.71 -12.03
C PRO A 145 -4.94 16.45 -11.24
N LYS A 146 -5.89 17.09 -11.91
CA LYS A 146 -7.03 17.74 -11.28
C LYS A 146 -8.19 16.77 -11.00
N LEU A 147 -8.31 15.73 -11.82
CA LEU A 147 -9.41 14.77 -11.76
C LEU A 147 -8.99 13.43 -11.16
N GLU A 148 -7.70 13.10 -11.20
CA GLU A 148 -7.17 11.79 -10.86
C GLU A 148 -6.30 11.77 -9.60
N ILE A 149 -6.66 12.57 -8.64
CA ILE A 149 -6.27 12.32 -7.26
C ILE A 149 -6.72 10.90 -6.93
N PRO A 150 -5.91 10.09 -6.20
CA PRO A 150 -6.25 8.72 -5.87
C PRO A 150 -7.73 8.64 -5.48
N LEU A 151 -8.49 7.88 -6.27
CA LEU A 151 -9.89 7.61 -5.96
C LEU A 151 -9.89 6.81 -4.65
N PHE A 152 -10.27 7.47 -3.57
CA PHE A 152 -10.48 6.78 -2.31
C PHE A 152 -11.74 5.94 -2.47
N GLY A 153 -11.56 4.63 -2.63
CA GLY A 153 -12.66 3.69 -2.84
C GLY A 153 -13.44 3.34 -1.57
N SER A 154 -13.13 3.95 -0.44
CA SER A 154 -13.80 3.67 0.84
C SER A 154 -14.99 4.59 1.15
N GLY A 155 -15.68 5.11 0.11
CA GLY A 155 -16.80 6.00 0.33
C GLY A 155 -16.40 7.47 0.46
N GLU A 156 -17.29 8.29 1.01
CA GLU A 156 -17.05 9.72 1.19
C GLU A 156 -15.94 10.01 2.22
N ILE A 157 -15.33 11.19 2.11
CA ILE A 157 -14.33 11.65 3.08
C ILE A 157 -14.95 11.63 4.49
N GLY A 158 -14.43 10.76 5.35
CA GLY A 158 -14.94 10.58 6.72
C GLY A 158 -15.56 9.22 7.01
N GLU A 159 -15.87 8.42 6.00
CA GLU A 159 -16.25 7.03 6.23
C GLU A 159 -15.04 6.18 6.64
N SER A 160 -15.20 5.44 7.71
CA SER A 160 -14.24 4.44 8.14
C SER A 160 -14.82 3.05 7.93
N LEU A 161 -14.14 2.24 7.13
CA LEU A 161 -14.45 0.82 7.03
C LEU A 161 -13.91 0.10 8.29
N LYS A 162 -14.63 -0.91 8.72
CA LYS A 162 -14.21 -1.76 9.83
C LYS A 162 -13.97 -3.18 9.32
N LEU A 163 -12.84 -3.73 9.69
CA LEU A 163 -12.48 -5.12 9.47
C LEU A 163 -12.59 -5.85 10.80
N GLY A 164 -13.41 -6.86 10.86
CA GLY A 164 -13.55 -7.74 12.03
C GLY A 164 -13.34 -9.19 11.63
N PHE A 165 -12.87 -10.00 12.56
CA PHE A 165 -12.69 -11.43 12.39
C PHE A 165 -13.62 -12.15 13.35
N SER A 166 -14.42 -13.09 12.81
CA SER A 166 -15.21 -14.02 13.64
C SER A 166 -14.31 -14.98 14.40
N GLU A 167 -14.77 -15.42 15.55
CA GLU A 167 -14.18 -16.53 16.29
C GLU A 167 -14.27 -17.84 15.51
#